data_1ab551a1842d823e0783badc04722288
#
_entry.id   1ab551a1842d823e0783badc04722288
#
_cell.length_a   1.000
_cell.length_b   1.000
_cell.length_c   1.000
_cell.angle_alpha   90.00
_cell.angle_beta   90.00
_cell.angle_gamma   90.00
#
_symmetry.space_group_name_H-M   'P 1'
#
loop_
_entity.id
_entity.type
_entity.pdbx_description
1 polymer ?
#
loop_
_entity_poly.entity_id
_entity_poly.type
_entity_poly.pdbx_seq_one_letter_code
_entity_poly.pdbx_strand_id
1 'polypeptide(L)'
;MVRFRRACRLHLDVFLRLKAFLTDKNMSIPITEQENPRTREIDRLPTLDAVRLINEEDKTVALAVEKVLPEIAEAIDRIAERLKNGGRLFYVGTGTSGRLGVLDASECPPTFGVSPELVQGIIAGGYDALYKAVEASEDDREAGATDLQMRGVTEKDAVVGIAASGRTPYTIGAVEYARSLGCFTAAITCVPDSAITKAAEIVIVPVVGAEVIAGSSRMKAGTAQKMVLNMLSTGTMIRLGYVTGNRMTNVKSSNQKLKERSLRILQAETDLDTSDAMDLMNRAGGDLRVAIVMHKTGVEREQAVKALSANQNVIEKAVEFARSES
;
A
#
# COMPACT_ATOMS: atom_id res chain seq x y z
N MET A 1 -24.61 39.73 -28.71
CA MET A 1 -25.04 38.53 -29.48
C MET A 1 -23.97 37.43 -29.64
N VAL A 2 -22.69 37.70 -29.54
CA VAL A 2 -21.61 36.71 -29.77
C VAL A 2 -21.35 35.78 -28.53
N ARG A 3 -21.57 36.25 -27.31
CA ARG A 3 -21.37 35.43 -26.09
C ARG A 3 -22.41 34.33 -25.88
N PHE A 4 -23.63 34.50 -26.32
CA PHE A 4 -24.71 33.49 -26.21
C PHE A 4 -24.51 32.30 -27.17
N ARG A 5 -23.89 32.50 -28.32
CA ARG A 5 -23.64 31.42 -29.29
C ARG A 5 -22.49 30.50 -28.89
N ARG A 6 -21.52 30.95 -28.05
CA ARG A 6 -20.44 30.10 -27.53
C ARG A 6 -20.91 29.17 -26.42
N ALA A 7 -21.73 29.63 -25.49
CA ALA A 7 -22.28 28.81 -24.42
C ALA A 7 -23.19 27.68 -24.94
N CYS A 8 -24.00 27.95 -25.95
CA CYS A 8 -24.89 26.96 -26.57
C CYS A 8 -24.11 25.87 -27.35
N ARG A 9 -22.96 26.21 -27.95
CA ARG A 9 -22.11 25.22 -28.64
C ARG A 9 -21.38 24.28 -27.64
N LEU A 10 -20.90 24.81 -26.53
CA LEU A 10 -20.28 23.96 -25.48
C LEU A 10 -21.27 22.96 -24.88
N HIS A 11 -22.51 23.40 -24.63
CA HIS A 11 -23.55 22.49 -24.12
C HIS A 11 -23.97 21.44 -25.15
N LEU A 12 -24.00 21.77 -26.41
CA LEU A 12 -24.33 20.84 -27.48
C LEU A 12 -23.21 19.82 -27.72
N ASP A 13 -21.94 20.24 -27.65
CA ASP A 13 -20.79 19.35 -27.78
C ASP A 13 -20.68 18.38 -26.58
N VAL A 14 -20.95 18.85 -25.36
CA VAL A 14 -21.00 17.98 -24.16
C VAL A 14 -22.17 16.99 -24.29
N PHE A 15 -23.34 17.45 -24.74
CA PHE A 15 -24.50 16.59 -24.93
C PHE A 15 -24.31 15.55 -26.05
N LEU A 16 -23.64 15.94 -27.14
CA LEU A 16 -23.31 15.03 -28.25
C LEU A 16 -22.23 14.02 -27.87
N ARG A 17 -21.24 14.41 -27.07
CA ARG A 17 -20.25 13.50 -26.50
C ARG A 17 -20.88 12.53 -25.48
N LEU A 18 -21.78 13.01 -24.61
CA LEU A 18 -22.56 12.13 -23.73
C LEU A 18 -23.45 11.17 -24.55
N LYS A 19 -24.09 11.64 -25.61
CA LYS A 19 -24.93 10.80 -26.48
C LYS A 19 -24.09 9.78 -27.26
N ALA A 20 -22.91 10.14 -27.76
CA ALA A 20 -21.96 9.21 -28.39
C ALA A 20 -21.42 8.17 -27.38
N PHE A 21 -21.18 8.56 -26.14
CA PHE A 21 -20.78 7.69 -25.04
C PHE A 21 -21.90 6.68 -24.67
N LEU A 22 -23.18 7.12 -24.75
CA LEU A 22 -24.34 6.27 -24.43
C LEU A 22 -24.81 5.40 -25.62
N THR A 23 -24.32 5.66 -26.85
CA THR A 23 -24.71 4.88 -28.05
C THR A 23 -23.70 3.80 -28.44
N ASP A 24 -22.53 3.74 -27.76
CA ASP A 24 -21.60 2.64 -27.98
C ASP A 24 -22.08 1.40 -27.21
N LYS A 25 -23.03 0.69 -27.81
CA LYS A 25 -23.67 -0.53 -27.27
C LYS A 25 -22.72 -1.70 -27.00
N ASN A 26 -21.41 -1.54 -27.25
CA ASN A 26 -20.40 -2.56 -27.04
C ASN A 26 -19.50 -2.34 -25.81
N MET A 27 -19.62 -1.22 -25.07
CA MET A 27 -18.91 -1.07 -23.81
C MET A 27 -19.72 -1.70 -22.67
N SER A 28 -19.36 -2.89 -22.27
CA SER A 28 -19.92 -3.53 -21.07
C SER A 28 -19.65 -2.60 -19.86
N ILE A 29 -20.68 -2.33 -19.06
CA ILE A 29 -20.56 -1.57 -17.83
C ILE A 29 -19.51 -2.27 -16.94
N PRO A 30 -18.46 -1.57 -16.46
CA PRO A 30 -17.46 -2.17 -15.57
C PRO A 30 -18.13 -2.81 -14.37
N ILE A 31 -17.55 -3.91 -13.89
CA ILE A 31 -18.13 -4.66 -12.78
C ILE A 31 -18.30 -3.81 -11.51
N THR A 32 -17.44 -2.81 -11.30
CA THR A 32 -17.52 -1.86 -10.18
C THR A 32 -18.72 -0.90 -10.26
N GLU A 33 -19.28 -0.72 -11.46
CA GLU A 33 -20.42 0.15 -11.73
C GLU A 33 -21.75 -0.62 -11.88
N GLN A 34 -21.68 -1.95 -11.90
CA GLN A 34 -22.86 -2.80 -12.03
C GLN A 34 -23.70 -2.79 -10.75
N GLU A 35 -25.01 -2.94 -10.90
CA GLU A 35 -25.89 -3.21 -9.78
C GLU A 35 -25.65 -4.63 -9.24
N ASN A 36 -25.60 -4.76 -7.92
CA ASN A 36 -25.56 -6.07 -7.27
C ASN A 36 -26.99 -6.60 -7.11
N PRO A 37 -27.35 -7.70 -7.78
CA PRO A 37 -28.73 -8.23 -7.72
C PRO A 37 -29.18 -8.60 -6.30
N ARG A 38 -28.23 -8.99 -5.41
CA ARG A 38 -28.53 -9.38 -4.03
C ARG A 38 -28.90 -8.19 -3.16
N THR A 39 -28.46 -6.99 -3.49
CA THR A 39 -28.62 -5.78 -2.66
C THR A 39 -29.60 -4.76 -3.25
N ARG A 40 -30.31 -5.11 -4.34
CA ARG A 40 -31.20 -4.20 -5.09
C ARG A 40 -32.24 -3.48 -4.22
N GLU A 41 -32.73 -4.11 -3.17
CA GLU A 41 -33.75 -3.55 -2.28
C GLU A 41 -33.22 -3.29 -0.87
N ILE A 42 -31.91 -3.08 -0.71
CA ILE A 42 -31.28 -2.90 0.59
C ILE A 42 -31.81 -1.70 1.37
N ASP A 43 -32.27 -0.67 0.65
CA ASP A 43 -32.87 0.55 1.20
C ASP A 43 -34.19 0.31 1.95
N ARG A 44 -34.85 -0.83 1.68
CA ARG A 44 -36.12 -1.22 2.31
C ARG A 44 -35.95 -2.18 3.47
N LEU A 45 -34.76 -2.67 3.71
CA LEU A 45 -34.52 -3.66 4.76
C LEU A 45 -34.45 -3.02 6.15
N PRO A 46 -34.89 -3.73 7.19
CA PRO A 46 -34.55 -3.36 8.56
C PRO A 46 -33.04 -3.24 8.73
N THR A 47 -32.57 -2.33 9.59
CA THR A 47 -31.12 -2.03 9.73
C THR A 47 -30.26 -3.26 9.95
N LEU A 48 -30.69 -4.19 10.81
CA LEU A 48 -29.95 -5.43 11.08
C LEU A 48 -29.79 -6.29 9.82
N ASP A 49 -30.83 -6.39 9.01
CA ASP A 49 -30.79 -7.21 7.79
C ASP A 49 -29.96 -6.54 6.71
N ALA A 50 -30.01 -5.21 6.57
CA ALA A 50 -29.12 -4.46 5.72
C ALA A 50 -27.64 -4.66 6.11
N VAL A 51 -27.28 -4.56 7.40
CA VAL A 51 -25.92 -4.78 7.90
C VAL A 51 -25.47 -6.24 7.70
N ARG A 52 -26.37 -7.22 7.90
CA ARG A 52 -26.08 -8.62 7.59
C ARG A 52 -25.73 -8.82 6.12
N LEU A 53 -26.52 -8.21 5.24
CA LEU A 53 -26.31 -8.31 3.80
C LEU A 53 -24.97 -7.69 3.37
N ILE A 54 -24.61 -6.52 3.92
CA ILE A 54 -23.29 -5.90 3.73
C ILE A 54 -22.19 -6.87 4.16
N ASN A 55 -22.31 -7.45 5.36
CA ASN A 55 -21.31 -8.38 5.89
C ASN A 55 -21.17 -9.66 5.04
N GLU A 56 -22.30 -10.19 4.50
CA GLU A 56 -22.25 -11.34 3.60
C GLU A 56 -21.51 -11.03 2.30
N GLU A 57 -21.66 -9.82 1.75
CA GLU A 57 -20.90 -9.38 0.60
C GLU A 57 -19.40 -9.24 0.94
N ASP A 58 -19.07 -8.65 2.09
CA ASP A 58 -17.69 -8.44 2.52
C ASP A 58 -16.92 -9.75 2.75
N LYS A 59 -17.59 -10.82 3.18
CA LYS A 59 -16.98 -12.17 3.31
C LYS A 59 -16.36 -12.69 2.02
N THR A 60 -16.84 -12.24 0.87
CA THR A 60 -16.32 -12.68 -0.44
C THR A 60 -14.98 -12.05 -0.80
N VAL A 61 -14.61 -10.95 -0.14
CA VAL A 61 -13.42 -10.16 -0.50
C VAL A 61 -12.12 -10.94 -0.30
N ALA A 62 -11.96 -11.61 0.85
CA ALA A 62 -10.77 -12.41 1.12
C ALA A 62 -10.59 -13.54 0.10
N LEU A 63 -11.67 -14.17 -0.35
CA LEU A 63 -11.64 -15.19 -1.39
C LEU A 63 -11.28 -14.63 -2.77
N ALA A 64 -11.62 -13.37 -3.05
CA ALA A 64 -11.17 -12.69 -4.26
C ALA A 64 -9.68 -12.37 -4.23
N VAL A 65 -9.16 -11.95 -3.08
CA VAL A 65 -7.72 -11.69 -2.86
C VAL A 65 -6.91 -12.99 -2.92
N GLU A 66 -7.42 -14.10 -2.39
CA GLU A 66 -6.77 -15.41 -2.44
C GLU A 66 -6.40 -15.84 -3.86
N LYS A 67 -7.21 -15.49 -4.85
CA LYS A 67 -6.99 -15.86 -6.26
C LYS A 67 -5.82 -15.13 -6.92
N VAL A 68 -5.31 -14.07 -6.30
CA VAL A 68 -4.22 -13.22 -6.82
C VAL A 68 -2.99 -13.22 -5.92
N LEU A 69 -2.87 -14.23 -5.02
CA LEU A 69 -1.69 -14.39 -4.15
C LEU A 69 -0.38 -14.59 -4.93
N PRO A 70 -0.36 -15.31 -6.07
CA PRO A 70 0.87 -15.43 -6.86
C PRO A 70 1.41 -14.09 -7.35
N GLU A 71 0.55 -13.22 -7.88
CA GLU A 71 0.91 -11.89 -8.38
C GLU A 71 1.35 -10.97 -7.23
N ILE A 72 0.70 -11.10 -6.06
CA ILE A 72 1.12 -10.39 -4.84
C ILE A 72 2.52 -10.84 -4.41
N ALA A 73 2.79 -12.15 -4.39
CA ALA A 73 4.08 -12.69 -3.99
C ALA A 73 5.21 -12.25 -4.94
N GLU A 74 4.96 -12.28 -6.24
CA GLU A 74 5.91 -11.78 -7.25
C GLU A 74 6.19 -10.29 -7.06
N ALA A 75 5.15 -9.48 -6.86
CA ALA A 75 5.30 -8.05 -6.61
C ALA A 75 6.11 -7.78 -5.34
N ILE A 76 5.90 -8.53 -4.25
CA ILE A 76 6.68 -8.43 -3.01
C ILE A 76 8.16 -8.68 -3.29
N ASP A 77 8.51 -9.75 -3.99
CA ASP A 77 9.90 -10.10 -4.28
C ASP A 77 10.58 -9.01 -5.13
N ARG A 78 9.90 -8.48 -6.15
CA ARG A 78 10.40 -7.39 -7.00
C ARG A 78 10.55 -6.07 -6.24
N ILE A 79 9.59 -5.71 -5.39
CA ILE A 79 9.68 -4.53 -4.52
C ILE A 79 10.86 -4.68 -3.55
N ALA A 80 10.97 -5.82 -2.87
CA ALA A 80 12.06 -6.07 -1.92
C ALA A 80 13.43 -5.98 -2.58
N GLU A 81 13.58 -6.46 -3.81
CA GLU A 81 14.81 -6.32 -4.60
C GLU A 81 15.17 -4.85 -4.84
N ARG A 82 14.19 -4.01 -5.26
CA ARG A 82 14.42 -2.58 -5.46
C ARG A 82 14.86 -1.87 -4.16
N LEU A 83 14.17 -2.15 -3.06
CA LEU A 83 14.49 -1.55 -1.76
C LEU A 83 15.86 -2.00 -1.21
N LYS A 84 16.26 -3.26 -1.43
CA LYS A 84 17.63 -3.76 -1.10
C LYS A 84 18.72 -2.98 -1.85
N ASN A 85 18.44 -2.55 -3.06
CA ASN A 85 19.36 -1.81 -3.91
C ASN A 85 19.27 -0.27 -3.71
N GLY A 86 18.67 0.17 -2.60
CA GLY A 86 18.57 1.58 -2.23
C GLY A 86 17.41 2.34 -2.88
N GLY A 87 16.46 1.65 -3.49
CA GLY A 87 15.20 2.22 -3.98
C GLY A 87 14.16 2.37 -2.88
N ARG A 88 13.02 2.94 -3.24
CA ARG A 88 11.86 3.24 -2.38
C ARG A 88 10.60 2.64 -2.99
N LEU A 89 9.54 2.50 -2.18
CA LEU A 89 8.21 2.11 -2.63
C LEU A 89 7.27 3.31 -2.63
N PHE A 90 6.59 3.54 -3.75
CA PHE A 90 5.56 4.57 -3.88
C PHE A 90 4.20 3.93 -4.18
N TYR A 91 3.21 4.25 -3.36
CA TYR A 91 1.80 3.99 -3.64
C TYR A 91 1.18 5.24 -4.26
N VAL A 92 0.48 5.09 -5.38
CA VAL A 92 -0.14 6.22 -6.09
C VAL A 92 -1.60 5.92 -6.37
N GLY A 93 -2.50 6.83 -6.01
CA GLY A 93 -3.92 6.66 -6.25
C GLY A 93 -4.75 7.91 -6.00
N THR A 94 -6.04 7.81 -6.23
CA THR A 94 -7.01 8.87 -5.98
C THR A 94 -8.06 8.43 -4.96
N GLY A 95 -8.79 9.35 -4.37
CA GLY A 95 -9.92 9.07 -3.50
C GLY A 95 -9.60 8.03 -2.41
N THR A 96 -10.43 6.99 -2.30
CA THR A 96 -10.23 5.90 -1.33
C THR A 96 -8.92 5.15 -1.58
N SER A 97 -8.58 4.86 -2.83
CA SER A 97 -7.35 4.14 -3.19
C SER A 97 -6.09 4.88 -2.75
N GLY A 98 -6.03 6.19 -2.99
CA GLY A 98 -4.92 7.03 -2.54
C GLY A 98 -4.84 7.12 -1.02
N ARG A 99 -5.98 7.25 -0.32
CA ARG A 99 -6.02 7.25 1.16
C ARG A 99 -5.49 5.95 1.75
N LEU A 100 -5.84 4.81 1.18
CA LEU A 100 -5.35 3.49 1.62
C LEU A 100 -3.84 3.36 1.40
N GLY A 101 -3.31 3.85 0.27
CA GLY A 101 -1.87 3.88 0.01
C GLY A 101 -1.12 4.75 1.03
N VAL A 102 -1.63 5.95 1.35
CA VAL A 102 -1.05 6.82 2.38
C VAL A 102 -1.14 6.19 3.77
N LEU A 103 -2.28 5.57 4.10
CA LEU A 103 -2.47 4.87 5.37
C LEU A 103 -1.42 3.77 5.56
N ASP A 104 -1.30 2.84 4.59
CA ASP A 104 -0.35 1.73 4.67
C ASP A 104 1.10 2.23 4.76
N ALA A 105 1.48 3.22 3.96
CA ALA A 105 2.79 3.84 4.00
C ALA A 105 3.10 4.45 5.37
N SER A 106 2.15 5.16 5.98
CA SER A 106 2.32 5.84 7.27
C SER A 106 2.51 4.87 8.45
N GLU A 107 2.03 3.64 8.33
CA GLU A 107 2.16 2.60 9.36
C GLU A 107 3.49 1.82 9.27
N CYS A 108 4.25 1.93 8.17
CA CYS A 108 5.53 1.25 8.03
C CYS A 108 6.60 1.74 9.03
N PRO A 109 6.81 3.06 9.26
CA PRO A 109 7.80 3.54 10.23
C PRO A 109 7.55 3.08 11.67
N PRO A 110 6.35 3.19 12.26
CA PRO A 110 6.10 2.76 13.63
C PRO A 110 6.13 1.24 13.78
N THR A 111 5.82 0.48 12.71
CA THR A 111 5.77 -0.99 12.76
C THR A 111 7.14 -1.61 12.55
N PHE A 112 7.90 -1.15 11.57
CA PHE A 112 9.14 -1.76 11.12
C PHE A 112 10.39 -0.92 11.43
N GLY A 113 10.25 0.25 12.05
CA GLY A 113 11.37 1.13 12.42
C GLY A 113 12.12 1.72 11.22
N VAL A 114 11.53 1.69 10.05
CA VAL A 114 12.12 2.21 8.80
C VAL A 114 11.97 3.72 8.68
N SER A 115 12.69 4.32 7.73
CA SER A 115 12.48 5.72 7.39
C SER A 115 11.10 5.94 6.76
N PRO A 116 10.40 7.05 7.03
CA PRO A 116 9.17 7.41 6.33
C PRO A 116 9.38 7.63 4.82
N GLU A 117 10.62 7.83 4.39
CA GLU A 117 10.97 7.94 2.98
C GLU A 117 11.01 6.59 2.25
N LEU A 118 11.09 5.47 2.98
CA LEU A 118 11.23 4.14 2.36
C LEU A 118 9.93 3.69 1.66
N VAL A 119 8.78 3.98 2.29
CA VAL A 119 7.45 3.70 1.72
C VAL A 119 6.65 4.99 1.78
N GLN A 120 6.20 5.47 0.63
CA GLN A 120 5.49 6.75 0.51
C GLN A 120 4.14 6.57 -0.19
N GLY A 121 3.11 7.23 0.30
CA GLY A 121 1.81 7.32 -0.34
C GLY A 121 1.63 8.67 -1.04
N ILE A 122 1.17 8.64 -2.28
CA ILE A 122 0.85 9.82 -3.10
C ILE A 122 -0.63 9.77 -3.46
N ILE A 123 -1.34 10.83 -3.15
CA ILE A 123 -2.77 10.97 -3.44
C ILE A 123 -3.03 12.20 -4.31
N ALA A 124 -3.81 12.04 -5.36
CA ALA A 124 -4.26 13.16 -6.19
C ALA A 124 -4.96 14.24 -5.36
N GLY A 125 -4.60 15.50 -5.57
CA GLY A 125 -5.09 16.61 -4.76
C GLY A 125 -4.31 16.84 -3.45
N GLY A 126 -3.25 16.05 -3.21
CA GLY A 126 -2.31 16.26 -2.11
C GLY A 126 -2.91 16.02 -0.73
N TYR A 127 -2.34 16.69 0.28
CA TYR A 127 -2.70 16.49 1.70
C TYR A 127 -4.19 16.74 2.00
N ASP A 128 -4.80 17.73 1.35
CA ASP A 128 -6.22 18.05 1.54
C ASP A 128 -7.13 16.89 1.13
N ALA A 129 -6.75 16.10 0.12
CA ALA A 129 -7.51 14.96 -0.35
C ALA A 129 -7.60 13.79 0.66
N LEU A 130 -6.80 13.80 1.73
CA LEU A 130 -6.87 12.78 2.79
C LEU A 130 -8.18 12.88 3.58
N TYR A 131 -8.71 14.09 3.78
CA TYR A 131 -9.91 14.33 4.60
C TYR A 131 -11.06 15.01 3.84
N LYS A 132 -10.82 15.53 2.63
CA LYS A 132 -11.84 16.10 1.74
C LYS A 132 -11.90 15.34 0.42
N ALA A 133 -13.04 15.35 -0.26
CA ALA A 133 -13.12 14.87 -1.64
C ALA A 133 -12.57 15.94 -2.61
N VAL A 134 -11.62 15.56 -3.46
CA VAL A 134 -11.03 16.42 -4.51
C VAL A 134 -11.14 15.66 -5.84
N GLU A 135 -12.37 15.63 -6.40
CA GLU A 135 -12.68 14.79 -7.57
C GLU A 135 -11.97 15.27 -8.85
N ALA A 136 -11.83 16.59 -9.03
CA ALA A 136 -11.25 17.17 -10.24
C ALA A 136 -9.79 16.75 -10.52
N SER A 137 -9.05 16.30 -9.51
CA SER A 137 -7.66 15.85 -9.67
C SER A 137 -7.53 14.41 -10.19
N GLU A 138 -8.62 13.65 -10.28
CA GLU A 138 -8.60 12.26 -10.75
C GLU A 138 -8.38 12.14 -12.25
N ASP A 139 -8.85 13.12 -13.02
CA ASP A 139 -8.85 13.14 -14.49
C ASP A 139 -7.54 13.67 -15.10
N ASP A 140 -6.66 14.24 -14.27
CA ASP A 140 -5.40 14.82 -14.72
C ASP A 140 -4.29 13.77 -14.77
N ARG A 141 -4.04 13.26 -15.99
CA ARG A 141 -3.02 12.24 -16.25
C ARG A 141 -1.60 12.77 -16.05
N GLU A 142 -1.34 14.04 -16.37
CA GLU A 142 -0.02 14.65 -16.27
C GLU A 142 0.33 14.96 -14.80
N ALA A 143 -0.65 15.30 -13.98
CA ALA A 143 -0.45 15.53 -12.55
C ALA A 143 0.11 14.29 -11.83
N GLY A 144 -0.33 13.08 -12.22
CA GLY A 144 0.21 11.84 -11.63
C GLY A 144 1.70 11.64 -11.90
N ALA A 145 2.17 11.94 -13.11
CA ALA A 145 3.58 11.94 -13.45
C ALA A 145 4.35 13.04 -12.71
N THR A 146 3.78 14.25 -12.65
CA THR A 146 4.39 15.41 -11.97
C THR A 146 4.59 15.16 -10.48
N ASP A 147 3.61 14.55 -9.80
CA ASP A 147 3.70 14.25 -8.37
C ASP A 147 4.82 13.24 -8.08
N LEU A 148 5.03 12.23 -8.93
CA LEU A 148 6.17 11.32 -8.84
C LEU A 148 7.50 12.03 -9.11
N GLN A 149 7.55 12.90 -10.11
CA GLN A 149 8.73 13.68 -10.45
C GLN A 149 9.15 14.58 -9.28
N MET A 150 8.21 15.26 -8.64
CA MET A 150 8.48 16.09 -7.46
C MET A 150 9.03 15.29 -6.26
N ARG A 151 8.72 13.99 -6.17
CA ARG A 151 9.30 13.07 -5.18
C ARG A 151 10.66 12.52 -5.57
N GLY A 152 11.18 12.92 -6.74
CA GLY A 152 12.48 12.48 -7.25
C GLY A 152 12.53 10.98 -7.47
N VAL A 153 11.49 10.39 -8.07
CA VAL A 153 11.45 8.96 -8.41
C VAL A 153 12.53 8.65 -9.45
N THR A 154 13.22 7.53 -9.27
CA THR A 154 14.32 7.06 -10.11
C THR A 154 14.10 5.61 -10.55
N GLU A 155 14.90 5.11 -11.47
CA GLU A 155 14.88 3.72 -11.95
C GLU A 155 15.05 2.66 -10.86
N LYS A 156 15.58 3.03 -9.68
CA LYS A 156 15.74 2.13 -8.53
C LYS A 156 14.45 1.88 -7.77
N ASP A 157 13.47 2.75 -7.91
CA ASP A 157 12.25 2.75 -7.12
C ASP A 157 11.22 1.73 -7.65
N ALA A 158 10.25 1.43 -6.82
CA ALA A 158 9.06 0.65 -7.12
C ALA A 158 7.82 1.56 -7.02
N VAL A 159 6.89 1.47 -7.97
CA VAL A 159 5.65 2.25 -7.99
C VAL A 159 4.45 1.32 -8.14
N VAL A 160 3.50 1.43 -7.22
CA VAL A 160 2.25 0.66 -7.23
C VAL A 160 1.08 1.62 -7.44
N GLY A 161 0.45 1.54 -8.60
CA GLY A 161 -0.77 2.30 -8.92
C GLY A 161 -2.01 1.61 -8.36
N ILE A 162 -2.89 2.37 -7.69
CA ILE A 162 -4.08 1.84 -7.03
C ILE A 162 -5.31 2.52 -7.61
N ALA A 163 -6.15 1.76 -8.34
CA ALA A 163 -7.38 2.27 -8.94
C ALA A 163 -8.43 1.16 -9.01
N ALA A 164 -9.48 1.23 -8.22
CA ALA A 164 -10.53 0.20 -8.17
C ALA A 164 -11.14 -0.10 -9.53
N SER A 165 -11.48 0.94 -10.30
CA SER A 165 -12.01 0.83 -11.66
C SER A 165 -10.95 0.54 -12.73
N GLY A 166 -9.67 0.77 -12.40
CA GLY A 166 -8.55 0.67 -13.34
C GLY A 166 -8.56 1.69 -14.49
N ARG A 167 -9.34 2.77 -14.37
CA ARG A 167 -9.55 3.77 -15.44
C ARG A 167 -9.04 5.16 -15.08
N THR A 168 -8.68 5.42 -13.84
CA THR A 168 -8.31 6.74 -13.31
C THR A 168 -7.09 7.31 -14.02
N PRO A 169 -7.22 8.39 -14.81
CA PRO A 169 -6.15 8.93 -15.64
C PRO A 169 -4.91 9.31 -14.83
N TYR A 170 -5.08 9.98 -13.70
CA TYR A 170 -3.99 10.33 -12.78
C TYR A 170 -3.10 9.12 -12.43
N THR A 171 -3.73 8.03 -11.96
CA THR A 171 -2.99 6.83 -11.54
C THR A 171 -2.30 6.14 -12.71
N ILE A 172 -2.97 6.09 -13.87
CA ILE A 172 -2.40 5.51 -15.09
C ILE A 172 -1.17 6.31 -15.54
N GLY A 173 -1.27 7.65 -15.58
CA GLY A 173 -0.17 8.54 -15.95
C GLY A 173 1.04 8.39 -15.03
N ALA A 174 0.81 8.25 -13.71
CA ALA A 174 1.87 8.00 -12.75
C ALA A 174 2.60 6.67 -13.02
N VAL A 175 1.86 5.57 -13.25
CA VAL A 175 2.43 4.25 -13.51
C VAL A 175 3.22 4.23 -14.83
N GLU A 176 2.68 4.82 -15.88
CA GLU A 176 3.36 4.91 -17.18
C GLU A 176 4.64 5.76 -17.11
N TYR A 177 4.60 6.87 -16.39
CA TYR A 177 5.79 7.68 -16.14
C TYR A 177 6.86 6.88 -15.40
N ALA A 178 6.51 6.21 -14.30
CA ALA A 178 7.43 5.37 -13.56
C ALA A 178 8.06 4.28 -14.43
N ARG A 179 7.23 3.60 -15.24
CA ARG A 179 7.71 2.58 -16.19
C ARG A 179 8.66 3.15 -17.23
N SER A 180 8.42 4.35 -17.72
CA SER A 180 9.31 5.03 -18.69
C SER A 180 10.70 5.36 -18.11
N LEU A 181 10.79 5.53 -16.78
CA LEU A 181 12.05 5.70 -16.05
C LEU A 181 12.79 4.40 -15.78
N GLY A 182 12.18 3.22 -16.00
CA GLY A 182 12.74 1.92 -15.63
C GLY A 182 12.46 1.49 -14.19
N CYS A 183 11.53 2.15 -13.48
CA CYS A 183 11.04 1.67 -12.20
C CYS A 183 10.37 0.30 -12.35
N PHE A 184 10.39 -0.51 -11.28
CA PHE A 184 9.44 -1.61 -11.20
C PHE A 184 8.03 -1.06 -10.99
N THR A 185 7.05 -1.56 -11.75
CA THR A 185 5.67 -1.08 -11.67
C THR A 185 4.69 -2.21 -11.41
N ALA A 186 3.78 -1.98 -10.46
CA ALA A 186 2.63 -2.85 -10.25
C ALA A 186 1.33 -2.03 -10.22
N ALA A 187 0.21 -2.69 -10.45
CA ALA A 187 -1.11 -2.08 -10.37
C ALA A 187 -2.10 -2.93 -9.56
N ILE A 188 -2.93 -2.29 -8.75
CA ILE A 188 -4.03 -2.92 -8.01
C ILE A 188 -5.34 -2.38 -8.58
N THR A 189 -6.16 -3.26 -9.15
CA THR A 189 -7.50 -2.91 -9.68
C THR A 189 -8.48 -4.05 -9.43
N CYS A 190 -9.79 -3.75 -9.39
CA CYS A 190 -10.82 -4.79 -9.27
C CYS A 190 -11.49 -5.12 -10.61
N VAL A 191 -11.03 -4.52 -11.71
CA VAL A 191 -11.59 -4.70 -13.07
C VAL A 191 -10.54 -5.31 -13.98
N PRO A 192 -10.74 -6.55 -14.46
CA PRO A 192 -9.87 -7.17 -15.45
C PRO A 192 -9.82 -6.34 -16.74
N ASP A 193 -8.72 -6.44 -17.47
CA ASP A 193 -8.52 -5.82 -18.79
C ASP A 193 -8.77 -4.30 -18.84
N SER A 194 -8.71 -3.64 -17.67
CA SER A 194 -8.84 -2.18 -17.57
C SER A 194 -7.57 -1.47 -18.06
N ALA A 195 -7.64 -0.14 -18.24
CA ALA A 195 -6.53 0.62 -18.81
C ALA A 195 -5.22 0.50 -18.00
N ILE A 196 -5.31 0.49 -16.66
CA ILE A 196 -4.13 0.39 -15.78
C ILE A 196 -3.41 -0.97 -15.93
N THR A 197 -4.12 -2.05 -16.34
CA THR A 197 -3.51 -3.38 -16.50
C THR A 197 -2.50 -3.42 -17.65
N LYS A 198 -2.55 -2.46 -18.56
CA LYS A 198 -1.60 -2.33 -19.68
C LYS A 198 -0.40 -1.45 -19.32
N ALA A 199 -0.53 -0.63 -18.27
CA ALA A 199 0.49 0.32 -17.87
C ALA A 199 1.58 -0.32 -16.97
N ALA A 200 1.21 -1.28 -16.11
CA ALA A 200 2.09 -1.90 -15.14
C ALA A 200 2.72 -3.22 -15.64
N GLU A 201 3.84 -3.63 -15.03
CA GLU A 201 4.51 -4.91 -15.27
C GLU A 201 3.76 -6.06 -14.58
N ILE A 202 3.37 -5.87 -13.30
CA ILE A 202 2.57 -6.84 -12.55
C ILE A 202 1.21 -6.24 -12.26
N VAL A 203 0.17 -7.04 -12.47
CA VAL A 203 -1.22 -6.61 -12.28
C VAL A 203 -1.92 -7.51 -11.28
N ILE A 204 -2.37 -6.92 -10.17
CA ILE A 204 -3.07 -7.61 -9.08
C ILE A 204 -4.55 -7.26 -9.21
N VAL A 205 -5.38 -8.25 -9.62
CA VAL A 205 -6.80 -8.01 -9.95
C VAL A 205 -7.73 -8.84 -9.06
N PRO A 206 -7.93 -8.46 -7.77
CA PRO A 206 -8.93 -9.11 -6.94
C PRO A 206 -10.34 -8.70 -7.40
N VAL A 207 -11.00 -9.57 -8.16
CA VAL A 207 -12.35 -9.32 -8.69
C VAL A 207 -13.38 -9.54 -7.60
N VAL A 208 -13.83 -8.47 -6.96
CA VAL A 208 -14.78 -8.50 -5.83
C VAL A 208 -16.27 -8.48 -6.26
N GLY A 209 -16.53 -8.37 -7.57
CA GLY A 209 -17.89 -8.24 -8.09
C GLY A 209 -18.48 -6.84 -7.91
N ALA A 210 -19.79 -6.72 -8.20
CA ALA A 210 -20.53 -5.49 -7.99
C ALA A 210 -20.61 -5.13 -6.51
N GLU A 211 -20.53 -3.84 -6.21
CA GLU A 211 -20.59 -3.34 -4.82
C GLU A 211 -21.98 -3.49 -4.20
N VAL A 212 -22.04 -3.42 -2.90
CA VAL A 212 -23.33 -3.40 -2.16
C VAL A 212 -24.18 -2.20 -2.59
N ILE A 213 -23.55 -1.05 -2.77
CA ILE A 213 -24.13 0.14 -3.39
C ILE A 213 -23.37 0.36 -4.70
N ALA A 214 -24.07 0.29 -5.82
CA ALA A 214 -23.49 0.38 -7.16
C ALA A 214 -22.55 1.59 -7.29
N GLY A 215 -21.35 1.37 -7.83
CA GLY A 215 -20.34 2.42 -8.00
C GLY A 215 -19.58 2.81 -6.71
N SER A 216 -19.99 2.33 -5.52
CA SER A 216 -19.35 2.70 -4.24
C SER A 216 -18.10 1.88 -3.95
N SER A 217 -17.06 2.02 -4.78
CA SER A 217 -15.81 1.24 -4.73
C SER A 217 -14.96 1.43 -3.46
N ARG A 218 -15.42 2.28 -2.53
CA ARG A 218 -14.81 2.39 -1.19
C ARG A 218 -15.11 1.17 -0.28
N MET A 219 -16.05 0.30 -0.65
CA MET A 219 -16.51 -0.84 0.14
C MET A 219 -15.68 -2.10 -0.17
N LYS A 220 -16.19 -3.07 -0.94
CA LYS A 220 -15.48 -4.33 -1.23
C LYS A 220 -14.14 -4.10 -1.94
N ALA A 221 -14.13 -3.24 -2.96
CA ALA A 221 -12.90 -2.91 -3.67
C ALA A 221 -11.87 -2.25 -2.74
N GLY A 222 -12.28 -1.29 -1.90
CA GLY A 222 -11.41 -0.68 -0.90
C GLY A 222 -10.88 -1.71 0.10
N THR A 223 -11.71 -2.64 0.58
CA THR A 223 -11.29 -3.73 1.48
C THR A 223 -10.25 -4.63 0.81
N ALA A 224 -10.46 -5.02 -0.45
CA ALA A 224 -9.49 -5.82 -1.21
C ALA A 224 -8.16 -5.07 -1.38
N GLN A 225 -8.19 -3.79 -1.75
CA GLN A 225 -7.00 -2.95 -1.87
C GLN A 225 -6.23 -2.88 -0.55
N LYS A 226 -6.92 -2.65 0.58
CA LYS A 226 -6.30 -2.64 1.91
C LYS A 226 -5.61 -3.97 2.22
N MET A 227 -6.23 -5.09 1.92
CA MET A 227 -5.62 -6.41 2.15
C MET A 227 -4.36 -6.60 1.31
N VAL A 228 -4.40 -6.25 0.03
CA VAL A 228 -3.25 -6.33 -0.89
C VAL A 228 -2.12 -5.42 -0.43
N LEU A 229 -2.40 -4.16 -0.08
CA LEU A 229 -1.40 -3.20 0.39
C LEU A 229 -0.69 -3.69 1.65
N ASN A 230 -1.44 -4.20 2.64
CA ASN A 230 -0.84 -4.77 3.85
C ASN A 230 0.03 -6.01 3.55
N MET A 231 -0.34 -6.83 2.56
CA MET A 231 0.49 -7.95 2.13
C MET A 231 1.76 -7.46 1.45
N LEU A 232 1.68 -6.47 0.56
CA LEU A 232 2.83 -5.90 -0.15
C LEU A 232 3.84 -5.28 0.84
N SER A 233 3.39 -4.38 1.72
CA SER A 233 4.28 -3.74 2.69
C SER A 233 4.87 -4.75 3.68
N THR A 234 4.01 -5.55 4.34
CA THR A 234 4.46 -6.52 5.33
C THR A 234 5.36 -7.60 4.72
N GLY A 235 4.96 -8.16 3.57
CA GLY A 235 5.76 -9.16 2.86
C GLY A 235 7.12 -8.61 2.42
N THR A 236 7.17 -7.38 1.93
CA THR A 236 8.41 -6.67 1.61
C THR A 236 9.31 -6.52 2.84
N MET A 237 8.75 -6.09 3.98
CA MET A 237 9.53 -5.94 5.23
C MET A 237 10.03 -7.29 5.76
N ILE A 238 9.26 -8.38 5.60
CA ILE A 238 9.72 -9.75 5.91
C ILE A 238 10.91 -10.11 5.00
N ARG A 239 10.82 -9.86 3.69
CA ARG A 239 11.91 -10.15 2.72
C ARG A 239 13.16 -9.30 2.94
N LEU A 240 13.00 -8.12 3.54
CA LEU A 240 14.10 -7.25 3.95
C LEU A 240 14.73 -7.66 5.31
N GLY A 241 14.09 -8.58 6.08
CA GLY A 241 14.58 -9.08 7.35
C GLY A 241 14.27 -8.18 8.55
N TYR A 242 13.24 -7.34 8.46
CA TYR A 242 12.79 -6.49 9.57
C TYR A 242 11.83 -7.18 10.54
N VAL A 243 11.57 -8.47 10.33
CA VAL A 243 10.70 -9.30 11.16
C VAL A 243 11.45 -10.57 11.52
N THR A 244 11.42 -10.97 12.80
CA THR A 244 11.98 -12.24 13.29
C THR A 244 10.83 -13.12 13.79
N GLY A 245 10.65 -14.30 13.21
CA GLY A 245 9.44 -15.10 13.44
C GLY A 245 8.19 -14.30 13.03
N ASN A 246 7.29 -14.02 13.97
CA ASN A 246 6.12 -13.14 13.79
C ASN A 246 6.22 -11.85 14.62
N ARG A 247 7.43 -11.45 15.03
CA ARG A 247 7.67 -10.32 15.94
C ARG A 247 8.28 -9.13 15.21
N MET A 248 7.82 -7.94 15.56
CA MET A 248 8.36 -6.66 15.07
C MET A 248 9.66 -6.32 15.80
N THR A 249 10.76 -6.97 15.44
CA THR A 249 12.06 -6.79 16.12
C THR A 249 12.77 -5.49 15.77
N ASN A 250 12.36 -4.83 14.69
CA ASN A 250 12.96 -3.57 14.25
C ASN A 250 12.20 -2.30 14.76
N VAL A 251 11.29 -2.47 15.74
CA VAL A 251 10.49 -1.36 16.28
C VAL A 251 11.36 -0.34 17.03
N LYS A 252 11.08 0.96 16.82
CA LYS A 252 11.68 2.05 17.62
C LYS A 252 10.86 2.27 18.88
N SER A 253 11.49 2.19 20.06
CA SER A 253 10.84 2.34 21.37
C SER A 253 10.53 3.82 21.70
N SER A 254 9.75 4.50 20.86
CA SER A 254 9.47 5.94 20.92
C SER A 254 8.42 6.35 21.97
N ASN A 255 7.63 5.40 22.48
CA ASN A 255 6.62 5.66 23.53
C ASN A 255 6.58 4.49 24.53
N GLN A 256 5.85 4.67 25.65
CA GLN A 256 5.77 3.68 26.72
C GLN A 256 5.26 2.31 26.24
N LYS A 257 4.19 2.28 25.43
CA LYS A 257 3.64 1.04 24.86
C LYS A 257 4.68 0.29 24.02
N LEU A 258 5.48 1.01 23.24
CA LEU A 258 6.52 0.41 22.39
C LEU A 258 7.73 -0.07 23.23
N LYS A 259 8.08 0.61 24.34
CA LYS A 259 9.11 0.15 25.28
C LYS A 259 8.71 -1.17 25.93
N GLU A 260 7.47 -1.27 26.43
CA GLU A 260 6.94 -2.50 27.03
C GLU A 260 6.87 -3.64 26.00
N ARG A 261 6.51 -3.32 24.74
CA ARG A 261 6.53 -4.31 23.66
C ARG A 261 7.95 -4.79 23.37
N SER A 262 8.94 -3.89 23.27
CA SER A 262 10.33 -4.24 23.02
C SER A 262 10.88 -5.15 24.12
N LEU A 263 10.55 -4.89 25.39
CA LEU A 263 10.97 -5.74 26.50
C LEU A 263 10.37 -7.15 26.39
N ARG A 264 9.07 -7.26 26.09
CA ARG A 264 8.42 -8.58 25.88
C ARG A 264 9.00 -9.34 24.70
N ILE A 265 9.35 -8.63 23.61
CA ILE A 265 10.00 -9.26 22.46
C ILE A 265 11.40 -9.74 22.85
N LEU A 266 12.18 -8.92 23.57
CA LEU A 266 13.51 -9.31 24.02
C LEU A 266 13.47 -10.56 24.90
N GLN A 267 12.57 -10.62 25.89
CA GLN A 267 12.37 -11.80 26.73
C GLN A 267 12.06 -13.06 25.90
N ALA A 268 11.18 -12.92 24.91
CA ALA A 268 10.82 -14.04 24.02
C ALA A 268 11.92 -14.46 23.02
N GLU A 269 12.93 -13.61 22.78
CA GLU A 269 14.08 -13.93 21.92
C GLU A 269 15.31 -14.42 22.69
N THR A 270 15.33 -14.23 24.01
CA THR A 270 16.52 -14.46 24.85
C THR A 270 16.28 -15.39 26.03
N ASP A 271 15.02 -15.70 26.34
CA ASP A 271 14.58 -16.43 27.54
C ASP A 271 15.05 -15.81 28.88
N LEU A 272 15.42 -14.51 28.87
CA LEU A 272 15.82 -13.77 30.06
C LEU A 272 14.59 -13.43 30.93
N ASP A 273 14.80 -13.35 32.22
CA ASP A 273 13.81 -12.82 33.13
C ASP A 273 13.63 -11.26 32.91
N THR A 274 12.67 -10.68 33.61
CA THR A 274 12.35 -9.24 33.44
C THR A 274 13.50 -8.33 33.85
N SER A 275 14.24 -8.69 34.93
CA SER A 275 15.35 -7.88 35.46
C SER A 275 16.51 -7.87 34.46
N ASP A 276 16.93 -9.06 34.05
CA ASP A 276 18.05 -9.24 33.12
C ASP A 276 17.76 -8.65 31.74
N ALA A 277 16.52 -8.80 31.26
CA ALA A 277 16.09 -8.18 30.02
C ALA A 277 16.08 -6.65 30.08
N MET A 278 15.67 -6.06 31.22
CA MET A 278 15.74 -4.60 31.44
C MET A 278 17.19 -4.11 31.48
N ASP A 279 18.08 -4.82 32.17
CA ASP A 279 19.50 -4.48 32.23
C ASP A 279 20.16 -4.56 30.85
N LEU A 280 19.84 -5.59 30.10
CA LEU A 280 20.32 -5.73 28.72
C LEU A 280 19.80 -4.61 27.81
N MET A 281 18.51 -4.24 27.91
CA MET A 281 17.95 -3.10 27.17
C MET A 281 18.64 -1.79 27.53
N ASN A 282 18.95 -1.57 28.82
CA ASN A 282 19.66 -0.36 29.26
C ASN A 282 21.09 -0.34 28.68
N ARG A 283 21.84 -1.44 28.75
CA ARG A 283 23.17 -1.55 28.13
C ARG A 283 23.13 -1.36 26.61
N ALA A 284 22.08 -1.82 25.96
CA ALA A 284 21.86 -1.64 24.54
C ALA A 284 21.44 -0.20 24.15
N GLY A 285 21.26 0.71 25.11
CA GLY A 285 20.79 2.08 24.87
C GLY A 285 19.31 2.15 24.43
N GLY A 286 18.50 1.17 24.84
CA GLY A 286 17.08 1.09 24.52
C GLY A 286 16.76 0.59 23.10
N ASP A 287 17.76 0.14 22.34
CA ASP A 287 17.54 -0.44 21.00
C ASP A 287 17.42 -1.97 21.10
N LEU A 288 16.23 -2.48 20.81
CA LEU A 288 15.89 -3.89 20.86
C LEU A 288 16.82 -4.75 19.97
N ARG A 289 17.18 -4.26 18.79
CA ARG A 289 18.04 -4.99 17.84
C ARG A 289 19.45 -5.15 18.40
N VAL A 290 19.97 -4.06 18.97
CA VAL A 290 21.29 -4.06 19.63
C VAL A 290 21.28 -5.05 20.79
N ALA A 291 20.22 -5.02 21.64
CA ALA A 291 20.08 -5.95 22.76
C ALA A 291 20.08 -7.42 22.29
N ILE A 292 19.33 -7.75 21.23
CA ILE A 292 19.28 -9.10 20.68
C ILE A 292 20.66 -9.53 20.13
N VAL A 293 21.35 -8.67 19.38
CA VAL A 293 22.69 -8.99 18.86
C VAL A 293 23.69 -9.19 20.00
N MET A 294 23.73 -8.29 20.98
CA MET A 294 24.59 -8.43 22.17
C MET A 294 24.36 -9.76 22.88
N HIS A 295 23.11 -10.13 23.10
CA HIS A 295 22.78 -11.40 23.78
C HIS A 295 23.21 -12.63 22.98
N LYS A 296 22.88 -12.65 21.68
CA LYS A 296 23.16 -13.83 20.82
C LYS A 296 24.63 -14.04 20.49
N THR A 297 25.47 -13.00 20.66
CA THR A 297 26.89 -13.03 20.24
C THR A 297 27.86 -12.77 21.38
N GLY A 298 27.42 -12.20 22.50
CA GLY A 298 28.26 -11.79 23.61
C GLY A 298 29.10 -10.53 23.37
N VAL A 299 28.93 -9.86 22.21
CA VAL A 299 29.67 -8.64 21.88
C VAL A 299 29.16 -7.44 22.64
N GLU A 300 29.99 -6.42 22.79
CA GLU A 300 29.62 -5.16 23.40
C GLU A 300 28.75 -4.31 22.44
N ARG A 301 28.05 -3.31 23.01
CA ARG A 301 27.10 -2.43 22.30
C ARG A 301 27.67 -1.84 21.01
N GLU A 302 28.90 -1.35 21.03
CA GLU A 302 29.53 -0.71 19.88
C GLU A 302 29.72 -1.68 18.71
N GLN A 303 30.12 -2.90 18.99
CA GLN A 303 30.28 -3.97 18.00
C GLN A 303 28.92 -4.40 17.45
N ALA A 304 27.90 -4.53 18.31
CA ALA A 304 26.53 -4.84 17.88
C ALA A 304 25.94 -3.75 16.96
N VAL A 305 26.15 -2.47 17.27
CA VAL A 305 25.75 -1.32 16.43
C VAL A 305 26.47 -1.35 15.09
N LYS A 306 27.81 -1.62 15.09
CA LYS A 306 28.60 -1.76 13.84
C LYS A 306 28.05 -2.90 12.98
N ALA A 307 27.81 -4.06 13.57
CA ALA A 307 27.27 -5.22 12.87
C ALA A 307 25.89 -4.95 12.25
N LEU A 308 24.98 -4.32 12.99
CA LEU A 308 23.67 -3.92 12.48
C LEU A 308 23.78 -2.91 11.32
N SER A 309 24.61 -1.90 11.47
CA SER A 309 24.80 -0.87 10.43
C SER A 309 25.38 -1.47 9.14
N ALA A 310 26.34 -2.39 9.24
CA ALA A 310 26.95 -3.07 8.10
C ALA A 310 25.96 -4.02 7.38
N ASN A 311 24.90 -4.47 8.07
CA ASN A 311 23.95 -5.46 7.59
C ASN A 311 22.52 -4.92 7.42
N GLN A 312 22.37 -3.63 7.11
CA GLN A 312 21.08 -2.98 6.85
C GLN A 312 20.08 -3.13 8.02
N ASN A 313 20.57 -3.23 9.26
CA ASN A 313 19.80 -3.48 10.47
C ASN A 313 19.04 -4.83 10.52
N VAL A 314 19.43 -5.80 9.74
CA VAL A 314 18.90 -7.17 9.77
C VAL A 314 19.60 -7.95 10.89
N ILE A 315 18.86 -8.31 11.93
CA ILE A 315 19.40 -8.92 13.16
C ILE A 315 20.17 -10.20 12.87
N GLU A 316 19.60 -11.14 12.10
CA GLU A 316 20.24 -12.43 11.82
C GLU A 316 21.58 -12.26 11.10
N LYS A 317 21.64 -11.39 10.09
CA LYS A 317 22.88 -11.08 9.39
C LYS A 317 23.91 -10.39 10.29
N ALA A 318 23.45 -9.49 11.18
CA ALA A 318 24.32 -8.83 12.14
C ALA A 318 24.89 -9.82 13.16
N VAL A 319 24.12 -10.82 13.59
CA VAL A 319 24.58 -11.90 14.46
C VAL A 319 25.63 -12.77 13.76
N GLU A 320 25.40 -13.17 12.52
CA GLU A 320 26.36 -13.92 11.72
C GLU A 320 27.68 -13.14 11.54
N PHE A 321 27.57 -11.86 11.16
CA PHE A 321 28.71 -10.97 10.99
C PHE A 321 29.50 -10.79 12.29
N ALA A 322 28.84 -10.52 13.41
CA ALA A 322 29.52 -10.34 14.70
C ALA A 322 30.24 -11.59 15.16
N ARG A 323 29.70 -12.79 14.90
CA ARG A 323 30.35 -14.07 15.19
C ARG A 323 31.57 -14.34 14.31
N SER A 324 31.61 -13.83 13.09
CA SER A 324 32.74 -14.01 12.17
C SER A 324 33.92 -13.08 12.47
N GLU A 325 33.65 -11.94 13.16
CA GLU A 325 34.72 -11.01 13.60
C GLU A 325 35.23 -11.26 15.02
N SER A 326 34.58 -12.17 15.80
CA SER A 326 34.98 -12.56 17.14
C SER A 326 35.90 -13.77 17.10
#